data_1d772c86de1d0124aa3985139eb9b0d6
#
_entry.id   1d772c86de1d0124aa3985139eb9b0d6
#
_cell.length_a   1.000
_cell.length_b   1.000
_cell.length_c   1.000
_cell.angle_alpha   90.00
_cell.angle_beta   90.00
_cell.angle_gamma   90.00
#
_symmetry.space_group_name_H-M   'P 1'
#
loop_
_entity.id
_entity.type
_entity.pdbx_description
1 polymer ?
#
loop_
_entity_poly.entity_id
_entity_poly.type
_entity_poly.pdbx_seq_one_letter_code
_entity_poly.pdbx_strand_id
1 'polypeptide(L)'
;MEQFEQQGYSYVNGETMAEVLLHNANLPFHYLCSMIFHKLHVQYTKPEGMNNPFDYEPDEVALAAAHDLQKQLPSEPSEGKMYGVLIVEKNGELGYLAAYSGQITFNVERQHSTSNVQTSNLKSQSLTFNVQRFFVPAVFDYLQPDGYFKTHEDEITKINHRIEELQNADSFIKAKDYLAALQNEAEVAVKTAQERMKAAKALREQRRASENISEEEEAAMTKESQFLKAEVSRTKKKYKSLLEEASKDVEENEAAIWQLKQHRKVKSDALQTWLFKQFNFLNANGESRNLIDIFQNYWKEENSLLKGADIRSAIPSGAGECCEPKLLQYAFANGYTPLSMAMFWWGPSPKTEIRHHGHFYPACNGKCKPILRWMLSATTLRNSAKNTKQSKEGLEIVYSDADIVVVNKPSGMLSVPGKGNRPSVLSIVKAKYPEATGPMMVHRLDMATSGLLVVAKNEAAYINLQKQFAEHSIRKRYKAVLCPIQQHNILPEGTISLPLSPDALDRPRQKVDYEHGKTAITEYRVIEKRENGEIVIEFKPITGRTHQLRVHSAHPDGLNAPIKGDTLYGTKADRLYLHAEYLEFTHPKTGRRLTFNVEC
;
A
#
# COMPACT_ATOMS: atom_id res chain seq x y z
N MET A 1 19.36 28.33 -26.07
CA MET A 1 20.44 27.38 -25.84
C MET A 1 20.83 27.32 -24.35
N GLU A 2 21.26 28.41 -23.71
CA GLU A 2 21.56 28.41 -22.24
C GLU A 2 20.45 27.86 -21.34
N GLN A 3 19.16 28.03 -21.69
CA GLN A 3 18.05 27.47 -20.92
C GLN A 3 17.93 25.94 -21.02
N PHE A 4 18.42 25.31 -22.09
CA PHE A 4 18.43 23.86 -22.25
C PHE A 4 19.62 23.22 -21.53
N GLU A 5 20.77 23.87 -21.49
CA GLU A 5 21.92 23.43 -20.70
C GLU A 5 21.64 23.48 -19.20
N GLN A 6 20.90 24.51 -18.73
CA GLN A 6 20.45 24.60 -17.33
C GLN A 6 19.43 23.50 -16.96
N GLN A 7 18.77 22.87 -17.93
CA GLN A 7 17.81 21.77 -17.73
C GLN A 7 18.44 20.36 -17.89
N GLY A 8 19.77 20.26 -18.08
CA GLY A 8 20.47 18.97 -18.09
C GLY A 8 20.43 18.20 -19.39
N TYR A 9 20.12 18.84 -20.53
CA TYR A 9 20.20 18.21 -21.84
C TYR A 9 21.64 18.19 -22.35
N SER A 10 22.20 17.00 -22.58
CA SER A 10 23.55 16.82 -23.11
C SER A 10 23.57 16.70 -24.64
N TYR A 11 24.68 17.10 -25.23
CA TYR A 11 24.92 17.03 -26.67
C TYR A 11 25.13 15.58 -27.12
N VAL A 12 24.55 15.21 -28.25
CA VAL A 12 24.87 13.98 -28.96
C VAL A 12 25.68 14.39 -30.19
N ASN A 13 26.94 14.01 -30.24
CA ASN A 13 27.90 14.32 -31.33
C ASN A 13 28.12 15.82 -31.61
N GLY A 14 28.02 16.69 -30.58
CA GLY A 14 28.25 18.14 -30.75
C GLY A 14 27.06 18.93 -31.29
N GLU A 15 25.94 18.28 -31.59
CA GLU A 15 24.69 18.94 -31.98
C GLU A 15 23.63 18.74 -30.90
N THR A 16 22.84 19.79 -30.58
CA THR A 16 21.71 19.65 -29.67
C THR A 16 20.60 18.85 -30.36
N MET A 17 19.78 18.16 -29.58
CA MET A 17 18.59 17.49 -30.09
C MET A 17 17.64 18.47 -30.84
N ALA A 18 17.69 19.76 -30.49
CA ALA A 18 17.01 20.83 -31.21
C ALA A 18 17.60 21.09 -32.61
N GLU A 19 18.92 21.04 -32.76
CA GLU A 19 19.60 21.21 -34.05
C GLU A 19 19.39 20.02 -34.98
N VAL A 20 19.41 18.82 -34.45
CA VAL A 20 19.08 17.58 -35.19
C VAL A 20 17.62 17.59 -35.66
N LEU A 21 16.68 18.11 -34.85
CA LEU A 21 15.27 18.23 -35.19
C LEU A 21 15.02 19.38 -36.21
N LEU A 22 15.76 20.49 -36.09
CA LEU A 22 15.69 21.60 -37.04
C LEU A 22 16.25 21.23 -38.42
N HIS A 23 17.34 20.45 -38.47
CA HIS A 23 17.96 20.01 -39.73
C HIS A 23 17.10 19.00 -40.51
N ASN A 24 16.37 18.14 -39.79
CA ASN A 24 15.57 17.09 -40.41
C ASN A 24 14.11 17.45 -40.71
N ALA A 25 13.58 18.55 -40.17
CA ALA A 25 12.15 18.83 -40.25
C ALA A 25 11.76 20.21 -40.84
N ASN A 26 12.69 21.16 -41.05
CA ASN A 26 12.40 22.54 -41.49
C ASN A 26 11.29 23.23 -40.67
N LEU A 27 11.11 22.90 -39.38
CA LEU A 27 10.03 23.39 -38.53
C LEU A 27 10.54 24.50 -37.58
N PRO A 28 9.83 25.63 -37.47
CA PRO A 28 10.20 26.72 -36.57
C PRO A 28 10.12 26.28 -35.09
N PHE A 29 11.02 26.79 -34.22
CA PHE A 29 11.15 26.44 -32.80
C PHE A 29 9.85 26.58 -31.99
N HIS A 30 8.96 27.54 -32.34
CA HIS A 30 7.66 27.68 -31.67
C HIS A 30 6.70 26.50 -31.95
N TYR A 31 6.94 25.70 -32.98
CA TYR A 31 6.16 24.49 -33.28
C TYR A 31 6.49 23.34 -32.36
N LEU A 32 7.71 23.28 -31.81
CA LEU A 32 8.13 22.24 -30.83
C LEU A 32 7.46 22.43 -29.46
N CYS A 33 7.26 23.68 -29.03
CA CYS A 33 6.51 23.96 -27.80
C CYS A 33 5.00 23.73 -27.94
N SER A 34 4.44 23.78 -29.15
CA SER A 34 3.01 23.60 -29.42
C SER A 34 2.55 22.14 -29.39
N MET A 35 3.48 21.14 -29.40
CA MET A 35 3.13 19.73 -29.45
C MET A 35 2.82 19.12 -28.07
N ILE A 36 3.34 19.70 -26.99
CA ILE A 36 3.08 19.23 -25.60
C ILE A 36 1.80 19.89 -25.05
N PHE A 37 1.41 21.05 -25.57
CA PHE A 37 0.17 21.71 -25.25
C PHE A 37 -0.93 21.26 -26.22
N HIS A 38 -1.91 20.52 -25.69
CA HIS A 38 -3.02 19.98 -26.46
C HIS A 38 -4.23 20.90 -26.34
N LYS A 39 -4.75 21.38 -27.49
CA LYS A 39 -5.97 22.19 -27.50
C LYS A 39 -7.20 21.36 -27.20
N LEU A 40 -8.12 21.90 -26.43
CA LEU A 40 -9.43 21.28 -26.22
C LEU A 40 -10.31 21.50 -27.46
N HIS A 41 -10.90 20.42 -27.99
CA HIS A 41 -11.72 20.47 -29.21
C HIS A 41 -13.13 21.04 -29.00
N VAL A 42 -13.54 21.25 -27.74
CA VAL A 42 -14.87 21.78 -27.38
C VAL A 42 -14.67 22.96 -26.42
N GLN A 43 -15.54 23.97 -26.54
CA GLN A 43 -15.56 25.07 -25.59
C GLN A 43 -16.13 24.60 -24.26
N TYR A 44 -15.31 24.66 -23.24
CA TYR A 44 -15.71 24.40 -21.85
C TYR A 44 -15.66 25.69 -21.05
N THR A 45 -16.51 25.78 -20.03
CA THR A 45 -16.41 26.85 -19.04
C THR A 45 -15.09 26.70 -18.27
N LYS A 46 -14.29 27.78 -18.26
CA LYS A 46 -13.01 27.80 -17.54
C LYS A 46 -13.24 27.47 -16.07
N PRO A 47 -12.54 26.47 -15.52
CA PRO A 47 -12.62 26.15 -14.11
C PRO A 47 -12.13 27.32 -13.22
N GLU A 48 -12.86 27.61 -12.13
CA GLU A 48 -12.47 28.61 -11.15
C GLU A 48 -11.43 28.03 -10.16
N GLY A 49 -10.15 28.08 -10.51
CA GLY A 49 -9.04 27.57 -9.70
C GLY A 49 -8.78 26.06 -9.84
N MET A 50 -7.72 25.58 -9.20
CA MET A 50 -7.25 24.21 -9.30
C MET A 50 -8.13 23.23 -8.51
N ASN A 51 -8.51 22.08 -9.10
CA ASN A 51 -9.18 21.01 -8.34
C ASN A 51 -8.20 20.37 -7.32
N ASN A 52 -8.77 19.81 -6.26
CA ASN A 52 -7.96 19.10 -5.27
C ASN A 52 -7.48 17.75 -5.85
N PRO A 53 -6.17 17.53 -6.06
CA PRO A 53 -5.66 16.31 -6.69
C PRO A 53 -5.88 15.04 -5.85
N PHE A 54 -6.29 15.18 -4.59
CA PHE A 54 -6.60 14.05 -3.70
C PHE A 54 -8.07 13.65 -3.72
N ASP A 55 -8.91 14.36 -4.49
CA ASP A 55 -10.31 14.01 -4.66
C ASP A 55 -10.48 12.99 -5.79
N TYR A 56 -11.46 12.08 -5.64
CA TYR A 56 -11.70 10.98 -6.58
C TYR A 56 -12.45 11.39 -7.85
N GLU A 57 -13.05 12.59 -7.88
CA GLU A 57 -13.89 13.02 -8.99
C GLU A 57 -13.24 14.19 -9.72
N PRO A 58 -12.60 13.93 -10.88
CA PRO A 58 -12.17 15.01 -11.77
C PRO A 58 -13.40 15.75 -12.31
N ASP A 59 -13.25 17.03 -12.63
CA ASP A 59 -14.31 17.82 -13.28
C ASP A 59 -14.49 17.43 -14.77
N GLU A 60 -15.57 17.94 -15.37
CA GLU A 60 -15.95 17.59 -16.75
C GLU A 60 -14.86 17.91 -17.76
N VAL A 61 -14.12 19.01 -17.57
CA VAL A 61 -13.06 19.43 -18.50
C VAL A 61 -11.87 18.49 -18.42
N ALA A 62 -11.46 18.12 -17.20
CA ALA A 62 -10.37 17.17 -16.98
C ALA A 62 -10.76 15.75 -17.44
N LEU A 63 -12.03 15.35 -17.26
CA LEU A 63 -12.55 14.09 -17.81
C LEU A 63 -12.51 14.07 -19.34
N ALA A 64 -12.93 15.15 -19.99
CA ALA A 64 -12.90 15.25 -21.44
C ALA A 64 -11.47 15.14 -21.99
N ALA A 65 -10.51 15.86 -21.41
CA ALA A 65 -9.09 15.75 -21.77
C ALA A 65 -8.53 14.35 -21.53
N ALA A 66 -8.91 13.70 -20.42
CA ALA A 66 -8.49 12.33 -20.13
C ALA A 66 -9.06 11.34 -21.15
N HIS A 67 -10.32 11.46 -21.54
CA HIS A 67 -10.93 10.64 -22.57
C HIS A 67 -10.30 10.87 -23.95
N ASP A 68 -9.88 12.11 -24.25
CA ASP A 68 -9.16 12.41 -25.48
C ASP A 68 -7.78 11.72 -25.50
N LEU A 69 -7.04 11.79 -24.39
CA LEU A 69 -5.80 11.04 -24.21
C LEU A 69 -6.00 9.52 -24.34
N GLN A 70 -7.05 8.96 -23.72
CA GLN A 70 -7.34 7.52 -23.77
C GLN A 70 -7.52 7.00 -25.20
N LYS A 71 -8.11 7.78 -26.10
CA LYS A 71 -8.28 7.42 -27.52
C LYS A 71 -6.96 7.28 -28.28
N GLN A 72 -5.90 7.90 -27.77
CA GLN A 72 -4.58 7.91 -28.41
C GLN A 72 -3.63 6.85 -27.82
N LEU A 73 -4.02 6.23 -26.70
CA LEU A 73 -3.27 5.16 -26.07
C LEU A 73 -3.55 3.80 -26.74
N PRO A 74 -2.58 2.85 -26.71
CA PRO A 74 -2.82 1.49 -27.18
C PRO A 74 -4.02 0.85 -26.45
N SER A 75 -4.89 0.17 -27.19
CA SER A 75 -6.07 -0.51 -26.61
C SER A 75 -5.67 -1.67 -25.67
N GLU A 76 -4.58 -2.37 -25.99
CA GLU A 76 -4.06 -3.50 -25.23
C GLU A 76 -2.57 -3.26 -24.89
N PRO A 77 -2.27 -2.43 -23.88
CA PRO A 77 -0.88 -2.22 -23.47
C PRO A 77 -0.35 -3.46 -22.73
N SER A 78 0.91 -3.82 -22.99
CA SER A 78 1.60 -4.94 -22.33
C SER A 78 1.84 -4.69 -20.84
N GLU A 79 1.94 -3.42 -20.43
CA GLU A 79 2.15 -3.00 -19.05
C GLU A 79 1.14 -1.94 -18.66
N GLY A 80 0.65 -2.03 -17.39
CA GLY A 80 -0.22 -1.01 -16.82
C GLY A 80 0.58 0.17 -16.29
N LYS A 81 0.12 1.40 -16.61
CA LYS A 81 0.71 2.65 -16.11
C LYS A 81 -0.39 3.64 -15.70
N MET A 82 -0.02 4.53 -14.77
CA MET A 82 -0.83 5.70 -14.47
C MET A 82 -0.56 6.77 -15.53
N TYR A 83 -1.61 7.30 -16.12
CA TYR A 83 -1.60 8.47 -17.00
C TYR A 83 -2.33 9.62 -16.33
N GLY A 84 -2.00 10.84 -16.72
CA GLY A 84 -2.64 12.02 -16.19
C GLY A 84 -2.70 13.15 -17.20
N VAL A 85 -3.71 13.99 -17.02
CA VAL A 85 -3.88 15.25 -17.75
C VAL A 85 -3.96 16.40 -16.75
N LEU A 86 -3.43 17.55 -17.15
CA LEU A 86 -3.55 18.82 -16.42
C LEU A 86 -4.12 19.87 -17.36
N ILE A 87 -5.31 20.37 -17.06
CA ILE A 87 -5.89 21.51 -17.74
C ILE A 87 -5.11 22.75 -17.35
N VAL A 88 -4.65 23.48 -18.35
CA VAL A 88 -3.84 24.68 -18.19
C VAL A 88 -4.31 25.81 -19.07
N GLU A 89 -4.00 27.05 -18.64
CA GLU A 89 -4.22 28.27 -19.43
C GLU A 89 -2.88 28.96 -19.66
N LYS A 90 -2.68 29.47 -20.86
CA LYS A 90 -1.56 30.35 -21.22
C LYS A 90 -2.03 31.38 -22.23
N ASN A 91 -1.79 32.68 -21.95
CA ASN A 91 -2.17 33.79 -22.81
C ASN A 91 -3.67 33.80 -23.20
N GLY A 92 -4.56 33.36 -22.30
CA GLY A 92 -6.00 33.28 -22.57
C GLY A 92 -6.44 32.03 -23.35
N GLU A 93 -5.52 31.17 -23.77
CA GLU A 93 -5.82 29.92 -24.46
C GLU A 93 -5.89 28.77 -23.48
N LEU A 94 -6.97 27.96 -23.52
CA LEU A 94 -7.22 26.81 -22.68
C LEU A 94 -6.83 25.53 -23.43
N GLY A 95 -6.07 24.65 -22.73
CA GLY A 95 -5.67 23.34 -23.25
C GLY A 95 -5.26 22.39 -22.13
N TYR A 96 -4.63 21.27 -22.48
CA TYR A 96 -4.13 20.34 -21.49
C TYR A 96 -2.70 19.87 -21.77
N LEU A 97 -2.02 19.49 -20.71
CA LEU A 97 -0.74 18.78 -20.70
C LEU A 97 -1.02 17.33 -20.34
N ALA A 98 -0.22 16.39 -20.87
CA ALA A 98 -0.32 14.96 -20.56
C ALA A 98 0.97 14.40 -19.95
N ALA A 99 0.85 13.43 -19.04
CA ALA A 99 1.97 12.71 -18.44
C ALA A 99 1.64 11.24 -18.20
N TYR A 100 2.67 10.43 -18.00
CA TYR A 100 2.59 9.06 -17.49
C TYR A 100 3.54 8.88 -16.29
N SER A 101 3.25 7.88 -15.46
CA SER A 101 4.09 7.57 -14.29
C SER A 101 5.37 6.81 -14.67
N GLY A 102 6.47 7.07 -13.96
CA GLY A 102 7.78 6.48 -14.23
C GLY A 102 8.51 7.16 -15.40
N GLN A 103 9.63 6.58 -15.80
CA GLN A 103 10.40 6.99 -16.97
C GLN A 103 10.34 5.91 -18.06
N ILE A 104 10.54 6.29 -19.31
CA ILE A 104 10.66 5.35 -20.43
C ILE A 104 12.15 5.25 -20.78
N THR A 105 12.70 4.05 -20.69
CA THR A 105 14.00 3.72 -21.28
C THR A 105 13.80 3.54 -22.78
N PHE A 106 14.40 4.42 -23.57
CA PHE A 106 14.49 4.19 -25.00
C PHE A 106 15.69 3.26 -25.25
N ASN A 107 15.44 1.97 -25.49
CA ASN A 107 16.44 1.11 -26.09
C ASN A 107 16.65 1.59 -27.53
N VAL A 108 17.57 2.51 -27.72
CA VAL A 108 18.17 2.73 -29.02
C VAL A 108 19.10 1.53 -29.25
N GLU A 109 18.57 0.45 -29.81
CA GLU A 109 19.41 -0.58 -30.40
C GLU A 109 20.25 0.11 -31.46
N ARG A 110 21.53 0.35 -31.16
CA ARG A 110 22.56 0.63 -32.17
C ARG A 110 22.66 -0.63 -33.01
N GLN A 111 21.88 -0.71 -34.08
CA GLN A 111 22.17 -1.64 -35.16
C GLN A 111 23.48 -1.18 -35.81
N HIS A 112 24.58 -1.80 -35.39
CA HIS A 112 25.76 -1.85 -36.23
C HIS A 112 25.33 -2.53 -37.53
N SER A 113 25.31 -1.75 -38.60
CA SER A 113 25.03 -2.17 -39.95
C SER A 113 25.97 -3.28 -40.40
N THR A 114 25.44 -4.51 -40.43
CA THR A 114 25.87 -5.53 -41.38
C THR A 114 24.59 -6.16 -41.95
N SER A 115 24.35 -5.73 -43.19
CA SER A 115 23.58 -6.37 -44.26
C SER A 115 22.41 -7.32 -43.92
N ASN A 116 21.27 -6.95 -44.51
CA ASN A 116 20.13 -7.79 -44.89
C ASN A 116 19.21 -8.31 -43.77
N VAL A 117 18.18 -7.53 -43.39
CA VAL A 117 16.83 -8.07 -43.08
C VAL A 117 15.74 -7.01 -43.33
N GLN A 118 14.69 -7.48 -43.95
CA GLN A 118 13.50 -6.78 -44.49
C GLN A 118 12.63 -6.03 -43.50
N THR A 119 12.23 -4.85 -43.83
CA THR A 119 10.91 -4.10 -43.79
C THR A 119 9.80 -4.47 -42.80
N SER A 120 10.04 -4.87 -41.55
CA SER A 120 8.95 -4.98 -40.57
C SER A 120 9.05 -4.05 -39.34
N ASN A 121 10.17 -3.33 -39.16
CA ASN A 121 10.45 -2.54 -37.94
C ASN A 121 10.17 -1.02 -38.04
N LEU A 122 9.68 -0.52 -39.18
CA LEU A 122 9.40 0.92 -39.35
C LEU A 122 8.18 1.44 -38.58
N LYS A 123 7.23 0.56 -38.22
CA LYS A 123 6.03 0.96 -37.45
C LYS A 123 6.31 1.19 -35.96
N SER A 124 7.27 0.49 -35.36
CA SER A 124 7.59 0.66 -33.94
C SER A 124 8.44 1.93 -33.67
N GLN A 125 9.30 2.32 -34.59
CA GLN A 125 10.12 3.54 -34.47
C GLN A 125 9.29 4.83 -34.63
N SER A 126 8.25 4.84 -35.49
CA SER A 126 7.38 6.01 -35.65
C SER A 126 6.46 6.23 -34.46
N LEU A 127 6.02 5.18 -33.76
CA LEU A 127 5.19 5.26 -32.56
C LEU A 127 5.99 5.78 -31.35
N THR A 128 7.24 5.34 -31.15
CA THR A 128 8.11 5.84 -30.08
C THR A 128 8.46 7.32 -30.23
N PHE A 129 8.68 7.80 -31.43
CA PHE A 129 8.99 9.20 -31.67
C PHE A 129 7.80 10.14 -31.42
N ASN A 130 6.56 9.71 -31.72
CA ASN A 130 5.34 10.48 -31.43
C ASN A 130 5.00 10.54 -29.93
N VAL A 131 5.30 9.50 -29.16
CA VAL A 131 5.03 9.44 -27.70
C VAL A 131 5.84 10.49 -26.92
N GLN A 132 7.12 10.72 -27.27
CA GLN A 132 7.94 11.75 -26.61
C GLN A 132 7.44 13.18 -26.82
N ARG A 133 6.79 13.46 -27.99
CA ARG A 133 6.25 14.80 -28.30
C ARG A 133 4.89 15.07 -27.66
N PHE A 134 4.23 14.05 -27.18
CA PHE A 134 2.88 14.14 -26.62
C PHE A 134 2.89 14.39 -25.11
N PHE A 135 3.85 13.84 -24.38
CA PHE A 135 3.91 13.90 -22.93
C PHE A 135 4.95 14.90 -22.42
N VAL A 136 4.67 15.51 -21.26
CA VAL A 136 5.66 16.33 -20.57
C VAL A 136 6.88 15.47 -20.18
N PRO A 137 8.10 16.04 -20.22
CA PRO A 137 9.32 15.32 -19.87
C PRO A 137 9.35 14.94 -18.38
N ALA A 138 10.26 14.04 -18.03
CA ALA A 138 10.60 13.75 -16.63
C ALA A 138 11.12 15.02 -15.93
N VAL A 139 10.90 15.14 -14.63
CA VAL A 139 11.45 16.24 -13.81
C VAL A 139 12.97 16.23 -13.83
N PHE A 140 13.54 15.04 -13.79
CA PHE A 140 14.97 14.78 -13.96
C PHE A 140 15.17 13.46 -14.70
N ASP A 141 15.91 13.49 -15.81
CA ASP A 141 16.27 12.30 -16.59
C ASP A 141 17.57 11.71 -16.05
N TYR A 142 17.46 10.62 -15.31
CA TYR A 142 18.61 9.90 -14.74
C TYR A 142 18.95 8.61 -15.49
N LEU A 143 18.20 8.27 -16.57
CA LEU A 143 18.38 7.02 -17.30
C LEU A 143 19.35 7.13 -18.49
N GLN A 144 20.09 8.23 -18.58
CA GLN A 144 21.13 8.40 -19.62
C GLN A 144 22.18 7.29 -19.52
N PRO A 145 22.53 6.62 -20.64
CA PRO A 145 23.37 5.40 -20.61
C PRO A 145 24.70 5.55 -19.89
N ASP A 146 25.39 6.69 -20.06
CA ASP A 146 26.68 6.98 -19.46
C ASP A 146 26.57 7.94 -18.27
N GLY A 147 25.33 8.16 -17.77
CA GLY A 147 25.05 9.06 -16.66
C GLY A 147 25.48 8.51 -15.30
N TYR A 148 25.59 9.41 -14.33
CA TYR A 148 26.00 9.06 -12.96
C TYR A 148 25.17 7.92 -12.37
N PHE A 149 23.84 7.96 -12.54
CA PHE A 149 22.94 6.94 -12.01
C PHE A 149 23.24 5.56 -12.62
N LYS A 150 23.33 5.46 -13.94
CA LYS A 150 23.57 4.20 -14.65
C LYS A 150 24.92 3.59 -14.32
N THR A 151 25.98 4.39 -14.25
CA THR A 151 27.31 3.93 -13.87
C THR A 151 27.32 3.31 -12.47
N HIS A 152 26.65 3.94 -11.49
CA HIS A 152 26.60 3.43 -10.11
C HIS A 152 25.60 2.28 -9.94
N GLU A 153 24.51 2.25 -10.72
CA GLU A 153 23.59 1.11 -10.80
C GLU A 153 24.30 -0.15 -11.30
N ASP A 154 25.16 -0.01 -12.33
CA ASP A 154 25.97 -1.12 -12.86
C ASP A 154 26.96 -1.66 -11.81
N GLU A 155 27.57 -0.78 -11.00
CA GLU A 155 28.42 -1.21 -9.89
C GLU A 155 27.63 -2.02 -8.84
N ILE A 156 26.42 -1.57 -8.49
CA ILE A 156 25.53 -2.29 -7.57
C ILE A 156 25.11 -3.62 -8.16
N THR A 157 24.84 -3.68 -9.46
CA THR A 157 24.48 -4.90 -10.19
C THR A 157 25.61 -5.91 -10.17
N LYS A 158 26.86 -5.49 -10.37
CA LYS A 158 28.05 -6.36 -10.25
C LYS A 158 28.18 -6.96 -8.84
N ILE A 159 27.88 -6.17 -7.80
CA ILE A 159 27.89 -6.68 -6.41
C ILE A 159 26.77 -7.73 -6.22
N ASN A 160 25.57 -7.50 -6.77
CA ASN A 160 24.47 -8.46 -6.71
C ASN A 160 24.85 -9.80 -7.37
N HIS A 161 25.41 -9.77 -8.58
CA HIS A 161 25.89 -10.98 -9.26
C HIS A 161 26.94 -11.72 -8.42
N ARG A 162 27.89 -10.97 -7.80
CA ARG A 162 28.89 -11.60 -6.95
C ARG A 162 28.28 -12.26 -5.69
N ILE A 163 27.26 -11.67 -5.10
CA ILE A 163 26.52 -12.28 -3.99
C ILE A 163 25.83 -13.57 -4.46
N GLU A 164 25.16 -13.55 -5.61
CA GLU A 164 24.49 -14.72 -6.20
C GLU A 164 25.46 -15.84 -6.52
N GLU A 165 26.62 -15.52 -7.10
CA GLU A 165 27.70 -16.49 -7.36
C GLU A 165 28.15 -17.18 -6.08
N LEU A 166 28.43 -16.43 -5.01
CA LEU A 166 28.86 -17.00 -3.74
C LEU A 166 27.76 -17.84 -3.07
N GLN A 167 26.50 -17.40 -3.16
CA GLN A 167 25.37 -18.13 -2.59
C GLN A 167 25.07 -19.46 -3.30
N ASN A 168 25.31 -19.51 -4.61
CA ASN A 168 25.04 -20.66 -5.47
C ASN A 168 26.31 -21.49 -5.76
N ALA A 169 27.45 -21.15 -5.16
CA ALA A 169 28.68 -21.91 -5.35
C ALA A 169 28.51 -23.34 -4.82
N ASP A 170 28.80 -24.34 -5.66
CA ASP A 170 28.72 -25.78 -5.30
C ASP A 170 29.51 -26.11 -4.02
N SER A 171 30.69 -25.49 -3.83
CA SER A 171 31.51 -25.65 -2.64
C SER A 171 30.78 -25.20 -1.38
N PHE A 172 30.11 -24.06 -1.44
CA PHE A 172 29.35 -23.49 -0.31
C PHE A 172 28.13 -24.33 0.03
N ILE A 173 27.38 -24.78 -0.99
CA ILE A 173 26.21 -25.64 -0.81
C ILE A 173 26.65 -26.97 -0.16
N LYS A 174 27.68 -27.62 -0.68
CA LYS A 174 28.25 -28.88 -0.14
C LYS A 174 28.76 -28.72 1.30
N ALA A 175 29.42 -27.59 1.61
CA ALA A 175 29.87 -27.30 2.96
C ALA A 175 28.70 -27.16 3.95
N LYS A 176 27.62 -26.50 3.56
CA LYS A 176 26.39 -26.39 4.37
C LYS A 176 25.72 -27.75 4.59
N ASP A 177 25.58 -28.53 3.54
CA ASP A 177 24.98 -29.86 3.61
C ASP A 177 25.80 -30.79 4.51
N TYR A 178 27.15 -30.75 4.38
CA TYR A 178 28.06 -31.50 5.23
C TYR A 178 27.94 -31.06 6.70
N LEU A 179 27.95 -29.76 6.98
CA LEU A 179 27.78 -29.23 8.34
C LEU A 179 26.45 -29.67 8.97
N ALA A 180 25.35 -29.61 8.21
CA ALA A 180 24.03 -30.04 8.67
C ALA A 180 23.98 -31.56 8.95
N ALA A 181 24.58 -32.38 8.10
CA ALA A 181 24.70 -33.82 8.30
C ALA A 181 25.51 -34.15 9.55
N LEU A 182 26.65 -33.45 9.73
CA LEU A 182 27.53 -33.64 10.91
C LEU A 182 26.84 -33.18 12.20
N GLN A 183 26.03 -32.13 12.18
CA GLN A 183 25.22 -31.70 13.32
C GLN A 183 24.23 -32.79 13.77
N ASN A 184 23.52 -33.38 12.79
CA ASN A 184 22.60 -34.48 13.05
C ASN A 184 23.32 -35.72 13.61
N GLU A 185 24.48 -36.09 13.05
CA GLU A 185 25.30 -37.19 13.51
C GLU A 185 25.77 -36.95 14.97
N ALA A 186 26.23 -35.75 15.27
CA ALA A 186 26.67 -35.34 16.59
C ALA A 186 25.55 -35.45 17.64
N GLU A 187 24.35 -34.98 17.28
CA GLU A 187 23.18 -35.06 18.18
C GLU A 187 22.82 -36.51 18.50
N VAL A 188 22.74 -37.36 17.48
CA VAL A 188 22.45 -38.80 17.64
C VAL A 188 23.51 -39.48 18.48
N ALA A 189 24.79 -39.26 18.17
CA ALA A 189 25.90 -39.91 18.91
C ALA A 189 25.94 -39.50 20.37
N VAL A 190 25.79 -38.21 20.67
CA VAL A 190 25.75 -37.71 22.06
C VAL A 190 24.52 -38.21 22.80
N LYS A 191 23.36 -38.23 22.18
CA LYS A 191 22.13 -38.76 22.76
C LYS A 191 22.26 -40.25 23.08
N THR A 192 22.76 -41.06 22.17
CA THR A 192 22.99 -42.48 22.35
C THR A 192 23.94 -42.77 23.53
N ALA A 193 25.08 -42.04 23.61
CA ALA A 193 26.02 -42.19 24.73
C ALA A 193 25.38 -41.77 26.06
N GLN A 194 24.56 -40.74 26.09
CA GLN A 194 23.82 -40.31 27.30
C GLN A 194 22.77 -41.34 27.73
N GLU A 195 21.99 -41.88 26.77
CA GLU A 195 20.97 -42.89 27.03
C GLU A 195 21.62 -44.19 27.61
N ARG A 196 22.75 -44.62 27.02
CA ARG A 196 23.52 -45.74 27.53
C ARG A 196 23.99 -45.50 28.98
N MET A 197 24.52 -44.31 29.27
CA MET A 197 24.92 -43.92 30.60
C MET A 197 23.75 -43.93 31.59
N LYS A 198 22.57 -43.41 31.19
CA LYS A 198 21.34 -43.39 32.00
C LYS A 198 20.82 -44.81 32.28
N ALA A 199 20.75 -45.66 31.26
CA ALA A 199 20.30 -47.04 31.37
C ALA A 199 21.22 -47.84 32.33
N ALA A 200 22.55 -47.74 32.16
CA ALA A 200 23.50 -48.39 33.06
C ALA A 200 23.43 -47.84 34.49
N LYS A 201 23.13 -46.54 34.68
CA LYS A 201 22.88 -45.97 36.01
C LYS A 201 21.67 -46.60 36.68
N ALA A 202 20.55 -46.72 35.96
CA ALA A 202 19.31 -47.33 36.48
C ALA A 202 19.54 -48.79 36.87
N LEU A 203 20.28 -49.57 36.05
CA LEU A 203 20.62 -50.95 36.39
C LEU A 203 21.50 -51.06 37.67
N ARG A 204 22.49 -50.17 37.83
CA ARG A 204 23.30 -50.10 39.04
C ARG A 204 22.49 -49.70 40.27
N GLU A 205 21.55 -48.79 40.18
CA GLU A 205 20.65 -48.42 41.27
C GLU A 205 19.74 -49.58 41.67
N GLN A 206 19.21 -50.32 40.70
CA GLN A 206 18.42 -51.53 40.95
C GLN A 206 19.24 -52.61 41.59
N ARG A 207 20.50 -52.84 41.17
CA ARG A 207 21.40 -53.82 41.78
C ARG A 207 21.77 -53.43 43.18
N ARG A 208 22.01 -52.12 43.47
CA ARG A 208 22.29 -51.66 44.86
C ARG A 208 21.11 -51.79 45.80
N ALA A 209 19.89 -51.83 45.31
CA ALA A 209 18.69 -52.05 46.10
C ALA A 209 18.47 -53.54 46.47
N SER A 210 19.17 -54.47 45.82
CA SER A 210 19.14 -55.89 46.20
C SER A 210 20.15 -56.18 47.30
N GLU A 211 19.75 -56.98 48.33
CA GLU A 211 20.61 -57.36 49.42
C GLU A 211 21.78 -58.24 48.93
N ASN A 212 23.00 -58.03 49.47
CA ASN A 212 24.27 -58.72 49.18
C ASN A 212 25.00 -58.30 47.92
N ILE A 213 25.69 -57.14 47.97
CA ILE A 213 26.68 -56.72 46.98
C ILE A 213 28.10 -56.94 47.56
N SER A 214 29.00 -57.54 46.78
CA SER A 214 30.41 -57.66 47.19
C SER A 214 31.17 -56.35 46.94
N GLU A 215 32.27 -56.13 47.68
CA GLU A 215 33.14 -54.96 47.45
C GLU A 215 33.71 -54.89 45.98
N GLU A 216 33.98 -56.08 45.42
CA GLU A 216 34.44 -56.18 44.01
C GLU A 216 33.39 -55.75 43.02
N GLU A 217 32.10 -56.11 43.26
CA GLU A 217 30.98 -55.65 42.39
C GLU A 217 30.75 -54.13 42.47
N GLU A 218 30.82 -53.52 43.64
CA GLU A 218 30.69 -52.06 43.81
C GLU A 218 31.87 -51.33 43.17
N ALA A 219 33.08 -51.84 43.25
CA ALA A 219 34.26 -51.29 42.55
C ALA A 219 34.11 -51.37 41.01
N ALA A 220 33.55 -52.48 40.48
CA ALA A 220 33.28 -52.66 39.05
C ALA A 220 32.22 -51.67 38.56
N MET A 221 31.12 -51.51 39.31
CA MET A 221 30.05 -50.51 38.98
C MET A 221 30.58 -49.09 39.03
N THR A 222 31.49 -48.76 39.91
CA THR A 222 32.14 -47.45 40.01
C THR A 222 33.03 -47.18 38.77
N LYS A 223 33.85 -48.16 38.37
CA LYS A 223 34.67 -48.09 37.17
C LYS A 223 33.81 -47.93 35.92
N GLU A 224 32.73 -48.69 35.79
CA GLU A 224 31.78 -48.58 34.69
C GLU A 224 31.15 -47.15 34.62
N SER A 225 30.73 -46.58 35.76
CA SER A 225 30.19 -45.23 35.85
C SER A 225 31.18 -44.17 35.37
N GLN A 226 32.45 -44.29 35.79
CA GLN A 226 33.52 -43.39 35.37
C GLN A 226 33.80 -43.53 33.87
N PHE A 227 33.82 -44.76 33.33
CA PHE A 227 34.03 -45.04 31.91
C PHE A 227 32.93 -44.41 31.03
N LEU A 228 31.64 -44.63 31.38
CA LEU A 228 30.50 -44.08 30.62
C LEU A 228 30.43 -42.56 30.71
N LYS A 229 30.75 -41.93 31.81
CA LYS A 229 30.88 -40.47 31.92
C LYS A 229 32.01 -39.95 31.01
N ALA A 230 33.15 -40.62 31.00
CA ALA A 230 34.27 -40.28 30.15
C ALA A 230 33.95 -40.51 28.67
N GLU A 231 33.15 -41.53 28.30
CA GLU A 231 32.67 -41.79 26.95
C GLU A 231 31.79 -40.63 26.43
N VAL A 232 30.79 -40.17 27.21
CA VAL A 232 29.96 -39.01 26.86
C VAL A 232 30.80 -37.75 26.67
N SER A 233 31.79 -37.52 27.57
CA SER A 233 32.68 -36.36 27.45
C SER A 233 33.56 -36.41 26.22
N ARG A 234 34.14 -37.57 25.90
CA ARG A 234 34.95 -37.78 24.69
C ARG A 234 34.14 -37.62 23.43
N THR A 235 32.92 -38.16 23.35
CA THR A 235 31.99 -38.00 22.23
C THR A 235 31.67 -36.54 21.98
N LYS A 236 31.29 -35.79 23.01
CA LYS A 236 31.04 -34.36 22.92
C LYS A 236 32.27 -33.58 22.42
N LYS A 237 33.45 -33.86 22.93
CA LYS A 237 34.69 -33.18 22.54
C LYS A 237 35.05 -33.46 21.06
N LYS A 238 34.91 -34.75 20.65
CA LYS A 238 35.15 -35.16 19.24
C LYS A 238 34.27 -34.37 18.27
N TYR A 239 32.96 -34.40 18.49
CA TYR A 239 32.04 -33.71 17.56
C TYR A 239 32.14 -32.19 17.64
N LYS A 240 32.45 -31.62 18.80
CA LYS A 240 32.73 -30.19 18.92
C LYS A 240 33.89 -29.78 17.99
N SER A 241 35.00 -30.49 18.00
CA SER A 241 36.14 -30.17 17.13
C SER A 241 35.82 -30.34 15.65
N LEU A 242 35.08 -31.41 15.27
CA LEU A 242 34.67 -31.62 13.86
C LEU A 242 33.69 -30.54 13.39
N LEU A 243 32.76 -30.12 14.24
CA LEU A 243 31.83 -29.04 13.91
C LEU A 243 32.53 -27.68 13.78
N GLU A 244 33.50 -27.38 14.67
CA GLU A 244 34.32 -26.16 14.56
C GLU A 244 35.14 -26.13 13.25
N GLU A 245 35.64 -27.27 12.82
CA GLU A 245 36.35 -27.37 11.54
C GLU A 245 35.41 -27.23 10.34
N ALA A 246 34.27 -27.93 10.35
CA ALA A 246 33.28 -27.88 9.27
C ALA A 246 32.55 -26.53 9.17
N SER A 247 32.39 -25.79 10.28
CA SER A 247 31.74 -24.47 10.27
C SER A 247 32.61 -23.38 9.65
N LYS A 248 33.91 -23.52 9.68
CA LYS A 248 34.84 -22.45 9.27
C LYS A 248 34.62 -21.98 7.83
N ASP A 249 34.52 -22.90 6.88
CA ASP A 249 34.33 -22.57 5.45
C ASP A 249 32.93 -21.91 5.22
N VAL A 250 31.93 -22.38 5.97
CA VAL A 250 30.58 -21.79 5.91
C VAL A 250 30.59 -20.38 6.47
N GLU A 251 31.19 -20.17 7.65
CA GLU A 251 31.29 -18.88 8.33
C GLU A 251 32.08 -17.85 7.48
N GLU A 252 33.19 -18.26 6.86
CA GLU A 252 33.99 -17.38 5.98
C GLU A 252 33.19 -16.92 4.76
N ASN A 253 32.45 -17.83 4.11
CA ASN A 253 31.58 -17.47 2.98
C ASN A 253 30.39 -16.61 3.41
N GLU A 254 29.74 -16.93 4.53
CA GLU A 254 28.65 -16.10 5.06
C GLU A 254 29.12 -14.69 5.44
N ALA A 255 30.30 -14.56 6.02
CA ALA A 255 30.94 -13.28 6.33
C ALA A 255 31.22 -12.47 5.05
N ALA A 256 31.75 -13.11 4.00
CA ALA A 256 32.00 -12.46 2.71
C ALA A 256 30.69 -11.97 2.07
N ILE A 257 29.64 -12.80 2.05
CA ILE A 257 28.31 -12.44 1.57
C ILE A 257 27.73 -11.29 2.38
N TRP A 258 27.87 -11.31 3.69
CA TRP A 258 27.39 -10.25 4.58
C TRP A 258 28.11 -8.91 4.29
N GLN A 259 29.43 -8.92 4.12
CA GLN A 259 30.20 -7.72 3.78
C GLN A 259 29.76 -7.13 2.43
N LEU A 260 29.56 -7.98 1.41
CA LEU A 260 29.06 -7.55 0.10
C LEU A 260 27.65 -6.94 0.21
N LYS A 261 26.77 -7.54 1.00
CA LYS A 261 25.42 -6.98 1.27
C LYS A 261 25.49 -5.62 1.96
N GLN A 262 26.39 -5.42 2.92
CA GLN A 262 26.59 -4.11 3.57
C GLN A 262 27.15 -3.09 2.57
N HIS A 263 28.16 -3.46 1.77
CA HIS A 263 28.72 -2.59 0.73
C HIS A 263 27.67 -2.18 -0.30
N ARG A 264 26.87 -3.14 -0.80
CA ARG A 264 25.75 -2.90 -1.70
C ARG A 264 24.75 -1.90 -1.09
N LYS A 265 24.38 -2.09 0.18
CA LYS A 265 23.44 -1.20 0.88
C LYS A 265 23.97 0.23 0.93
N VAL A 266 25.22 0.43 1.33
CA VAL A 266 25.83 1.76 1.40
C VAL A 266 25.83 2.45 0.04
N LYS A 267 26.19 1.72 -1.04
CA LYS A 267 26.17 2.27 -2.41
C LYS A 267 24.76 2.59 -2.87
N SER A 268 23.79 1.71 -2.61
CA SER A 268 22.39 1.93 -2.96
C SER A 268 21.80 3.14 -2.24
N ASP A 269 22.05 3.27 -0.94
CA ASP A 269 21.58 4.40 -0.12
C ASP A 269 22.20 5.74 -0.59
N ALA A 270 23.48 5.71 -0.97
CA ALA A 270 24.19 6.87 -1.51
C ALA A 270 23.62 7.28 -2.89
N LEU A 271 23.41 6.33 -3.79
CA LEU A 271 22.83 6.57 -5.12
C LEU A 271 21.41 7.12 -5.01
N GLN A 272 20.58 6.54 -4.13
CA GLN A 272 19.23 7.02 -3.91
C GLN A 272 19.21 8.44 -3.31
N THR A 273 20.13 8.74 -2.37
CA THR A 273 20.26 10.07 -1.79
C THR A 273 20.67 11.10 -2.84
N TRP A 274 21.62 10.73 -3.71
CA TRP A 274 22.03 11.58 -4.83
C TRP A 274 20.83 11.85 -5.75
N LEU A 275 20.09 10.82 -6.14
CA LEU A 275 18.93 10.95 -7.01
C LEU A 275 17.88 11.89 -6.42
N PHE A 276 17.53 11.74 -5.14
CA PHE A 276 16.56 12.62 -4.48
C PHE A 276 16.96 14.09 -4.45
N LYS A 277 18.26 14.40 -4.45
CA LYS A 277 18.77 15.77 -4.55
C LYS A 277 18.64 16.37 -5.96
N GLN A 278 18.58 15.52 -7.01
CA GLN A 278 18.42 15.98 -8.38
C GLN A 278 16.96 16.37 -8.68
N PHE A 279 15.98 15.76 -7.99
CA PHE A 279 14.57 16.11 -8.17
C PHE A 279 14.27 17.45 -7.49
N ASN A 280 14.27 18.52 -8.28
CA ASN A 280 13.92 19.89 -7.84
C ASN A 280 12.54 20.27 -8.38
N PHE A 281 11.65 20.70 -7.50
CA PHE A 281 10.27 21.04 -7.82
C PHE A 281 10.03 22.53 -7.61
N LEU A 282 9.32 23.16 -8.55
CA LEU A 282 8.82 24.51 -8.41
C LEU A 282 7.47 24.52 -7.70
N ASN A 283 7.24 25.52 -6.87
CA ASN A 283 5.90 25.82 -6.37
C ASN A 283 5.23 26.90 -7.24
N ALA A 284 3.97 27.20 -6.96
CA ALA A 284 3.21 28.22 -7.68
C ALA A 284 3.77 29.66 -7.59
N ASN A 285 4.66 29.94 -6.62
CA ASN A 285 5.39 31.22 -6.49
C ASN A 285 6.72 31.24 -7.26
N GLY A 286 7.11 30.14 -7.92
CA GLY A 286 8.40 30.01 -8.60
C GLY A 286 9.58 29.65 -7.68
N GLU A 287 9.33 29.31 -6.40
CA GLU A 287 10.38 28.85 -5.50
C GLU A 287 10.70 27.39 -5.80
N SER A 288 11.99 27.02 -5.75
CA SER A 288 12.48 25.66 -5.99
C SER A 288 12.90 24.96 -4.70
N ARG A 289 12.52 23.69 -4.55
CA ARG A 289 13.04 22.82 -3.47
C ARG A 289 13.30 21.41 -3.98
N ASN A 290 14.37 20.78 -3.47
CA ASN A 290 14.63 19.38 -3.76
C ASN A 290 13.71 18.44 -2.94
N LEU A 291 13.64 17.19 -3.40
CA LEU A 291 12.75 16.19 -2.81
C LEU A 291 13.02 15.95 -1.31
N ILE A 292 14.29 15.96 -0.89
CA ILE A 292 14.66 15.73 0.52
C ILE A 292 14.10 16.86 1.40
N ASP A 293 14.29 18.11 1.02
CA ASP A 293 13.82 19.28 1.78
C ASP A 293 12.29 19.33 1.84
N ILE A 294 11.61 18.96 0.73
CA ILE A 294 10.14 18.88 0.69
C ILE A 294 9.63 17.88 1.73
N PHE A 295 10.19 16.67 1.74
CA PHE A 295 9.75 15.63 2.68
C PHE A 295 10.14 15.95 4.12
N GLN A 296 11.31 16.55 4.37
CA GLN A 296 11.72 17.00 5.70
C GLN A 296 10.74 18.01 6.29
N ASN A 297 10.36 19.02 5.51
CA ASN A 297 9.44 20.06 5.96
C ASN A 297 8.02 19.48 6.18
N TYR A 298 7.57 18.63 5.27
CA TYR A 298 6.27 17.98 5.41
C TYR A 298 6.15 17.21 6.74
N TRP A 299 7.15 16.41 7.13
CA TRP A 299 7.09 15.64 8.38
C TRP A 299 7.31 16.48 9.64
N LYS A 300 8.06 17.57 9.55
CA LYS A 300 8.14 18.53 10.65
C LYS A 300 6.79 19.16 10.96
N GLU A 301 6.03 19.55 9.92
CA GLU A 301 4.70 20.14 10.06
C GLU A 301 3.67 19.14 10.58
N GLU A 302 3.72 17.88 10.16
CA GLU A 302 2.80 16.84 10.60
C GLU A 302 3.07 16.31 12.02
N ASN A 303 4.00 16.90 12.79
CA ASN A 303 4.40 16.45 14.15
C ASN A 303 4.67 14.94 14.24
N SER A 304 5.09 14.30 13.13
CA SER A 304 5.30 12.87 13.12
C SER A 304 6.52 12.49 13.96
N LEU A 305 6.40 11.40 14.71
CA LEU A 305 7.37 10.86 15.68
C LEU A 305 8.71 10.38 15.08
N LEU A 306 9.11 10.90 13.90
CA LEU A 306 10.42 10.64 13.28
C LEU A 306 11.57 11.42 13.95
N LYS A 307 11.47 11.68 15.27
CA LYS A 307 12.60 12.20 16.04
C LYS A 307 13.71 11.15 16.06
N GLY A 308 14.72 11.35 15.21
CA GLY A 308 15.92 10.50 15.17
C GLY A 308 16.00 9.44 14.08
N ALA A 309 14.94 9.20 13.28
CA ALA A 309 15.02 8.34 12.10
C ALA A 309 15.70 9.07 10.92
N ASP A 310 16.46 8.33 10.12
CA ASP A 310 17.03 8.87 8.88
C ASP A 310 15.88 9.18 7.91
N ILE A 311 15.60 10.47 7.71
CA ILE A 311 14.52 10.98 6.86
C ILE A 311 14.61 10.43 5.43
N ARG A 312 15.81 10.11 4.96
CA ARG A 312 16.07 9.56 3.63
C ARG A 312 15.45 8.18 3.46
N SER A 313 15.45 7.34 4.51
CA SER A 313 14.81 6.03 4.49
C SER A 313 13.28 6.09 4.46
N ALA A 314 12.71 7.25 4.76
CA ALA A 314 11.27 7.46 4.79
C ALA A 314 10.72 8.05 3.47
N ILE A 315 11.59 8.50 2.53
CA ILE A 315 11.16 8.91 1.18
C ILE A 315 10.92 7.65 0.34
N PRO A 316 9.69 7.42 -0.15
CA PRO A 316 9.41 6.22 -0.96
C PRO A 316 10.17 6.24 -2.28
N SER A 317 10.67 5.08 -2.73
CA SER A 317 11.26 4.91 -4.05
C SER A 317 10.29 5.35 -5.16
N GLY A 318 10.79 6.03 -6.20
CA GLY A 318 9.99 6.60 -7.28
C GLY A 318 9.12 7.80 -6.87
N ALA A 319 9.40 8.43 -5.73
CA ALA A 319 8.82 9.74 -5.39
C ALA A 319 9.33 10.79 -6.39
N GLY A 320 8.40 11.60 -6.94
CA GLY A 320 8.71 12.60 -7.96
C GLY A 320 8.47 12.14 -9.41
N GLU A 321 8.29 10.84 -9.64
CA GLU A 321 8.05 10.27 -10.97
C GLU A 321 6.56 10.09 -11.32
N CYS A 322 5.66 10.46 -10.44
CA CYS A 322 4.22 10.40 -10.70
C CYS A 322 3.79 11.47 -11.73
N CYS A 323 2.61 11.28 -12.33
CA CYS A 323 2.08 12.20 -13.34
C CYS A 323 1.92 13.63 -12.81
N GLU A 324 1.35 13.78 -11.63
CA GLU A 324 0.96 15.07 -11.06
C GLU A 324 2.17 15.99 -10.82
N PRO A 325 3.28 15.56 -10.17
CA PRO A 325 4.47 16.38 -10.03
C PRO A 325 5.10 16.79 -11.37
N LYS A 326 5.11 15.88 -12.36
CA LYS A 326 5.64 16.18 -13.71
C LYS A 326 4.82 17.26 -14.41
N LEU A 327 3.49 17.10 -14.39
CA LEU A 327 2.55 18.04 -15.01
C LEU A 327 2.68 19.44 -14.43
N LEU A 328 2.68 19.54 -13.08
CA LEU A 328 2.81 20.82 -12.40
C LEU A 328 4.19 21.43 -12.59
N GLN A 329 5.27 20.64 -12.55
CA GLN A 329 6.63 21.10 -12.80
C GLN A 329 6.74 21.73 -14.20
N TYR A 330 6.24 21.04 -15.20
CA TYR A 330 6.25 21.55 -16.56
C TYR A 330 5.38 22.81 -16.71
N ALA A 331 4.19 22.82 -16.10
CA ALA A 331 3.30 23.98 -16.12
C ALA A 331 3.97 25.22 -15.51
N PHE A 332 4.51 25.11 -14.29
CA PHE A 332 5.16 26.23 -13.62
C PHE A 332 6.43 26.70 -14.34
N ALA A 333 7.27 25.78 -14.81
CA ALA A 333 8.51 26.12 -15.52
C ALA A 333 8.24 26.85 -16.86
N ASN A 334 7.07 26.62 -17.48
CA ASN A 334 6.70 27.22 -18.77
C ASN A 334 5.64 28.33 -18.67
N GLY A 335 5.29 28.79 -17.47
CA GLY A 335 4.35 29.88 -17.23
C GLY A 335 2.90 29.54 -17.55
N TYR A 336 2.50 28.27 -17.45
CA TYR A 336 1.11 27.86 -17.55
C TYR A 336 0.42 27.98 -16.18
N THR A 337 -0.83 28.40 -16.20
CA THR A 337 -1.70 28.40 -15.01
C THR A 337 -2.46 27.08 -14.90
N PRO A 338 -2.21 26.24 -13.89
CA PRO A 338 -2.92 24.97 -13.70
C PRO A 338 -4.34 25.24 -13.21
N LEU A 339 -5.34 24.55 -13.79
CA LEU A 339 -6.75 24.73 -13.48
C LEU A 339 -7.44 23.46 -12.97
N SER A 340 -7.12 22.29 -13.55
CA SER A 340 -7.73 21.01 -13.14
C SER A 340 -6.91 19.84 -13.61
N MET A 341 -6.98 18.69 -12.91
CA MET A 341 -6.27 17.47 -13.32
C MET A 341 -7.13 16.22 -13.13
N ALA A 342 -6.80 15.20 -13.93
CA ALA A 342 -7.36 13.87 -13.82
C ALA A 342 -6.28 12.82 -14.06
N MET A 343 -6.25 11.77 -13.20
CA MET A 343 -5.33 10.64 -13.33
C MET A 343 -6.13 9.36 -13.51
N PHE A 344 -5.70 8.49 -14.43
CA PHE A 344 -6.35 7.21 -14.68
C PHE A 344 -5.32 6.09 -14.91
N TRP A 345 -5.72 4.87 -14.60
CA TRP A 345 -4.90 3.69 -14.86
C TRP A 345 -5.19 3.13 -16.25
N TRP A 346 -4.15 2.78 -17.00
CA TRP A 346 -4.29 2.21 -18.34
C TRP A 346 -3.43 0.96 -18.47
N GLY A 347 -4.06 -0.20 -18.75
CA GLY A 347 -3.41 -1.49 -18.88
C GLY A 347 -3.71 -2.48 -17.74
N PRO A 348 -3.00 -3.62 -17.70
CA PRO A 348 -3.18 -4.64 -16.68
C PRO A 348 -2.84 -4.13 -15.28
N SER A 349 -3.49 -4.72 -14.27
CA SER A 349 -3.26 -4.38 -12.86
C SER A 349 -1.85 -4.77 -12.41
N PRO A 350 -1.13 -3.95 -11.62
CA PRO A 350 0.13 -4.36 -11.04
C PRO A 350 -0.06 -5.44 -9.96
N LYS A 351 0.96 -6.26 -9.72
CA LYS A 351 0.90 -7.36 -8.73
C LYS A 351 0.73 -6.87 -7.28
N THR A 352 1.14 -5.64 -6.97
CA THR A 352 1.19 -5.10 -5.61
C THR A 352 -0.05 -4.32 -5.20
N GLU A 353 -0.85 -3.86 -6.15
CA GLU A 353 -2.03 -3.04 -5.92
C GLU A 353 -3.03 -3.24 -7.06
N ILE A 354 -4.31 -3.40 -6.74
CA ILE A 354 -5.34 -3.60 -7.78
C ILE A 354 -5.71 -2.25 -8.39
N ARG A 355 -5.48 -2.14 -9.70
CA ARG A 355 -5.86 -1.00 -10.54
C ARG A 355 -6.69 -1.50 -11.72
N HIS A 356 -7.79 -0.85 -11.98
CA HIS A 356 -8.68 -1.21 -13.10
C HIS A 356 -8.41 -0.31 -14.30
N HIS A 357 -8.31 -0.92 -15.48
CA HIS A 357 -8.12 -0.23 -16.75
C HIS A 357 -9.18 0.85 -16.99
N GLY A 358 -8.78 2.05 -17.38
CA GLY A 358 -9.64 3.20 -17.64
C GLY A 358 -10.21 3.90 -16.38
N HIS A 359 -9.99 3.36 -15.17
CA HIS A 359 -10.53 3.96 -13.94
C HIS A 359 -9.67 5.13 -13.45
N PHE A 360 -10.34 6.14 -12.90
CA PHE A 360 -9.71 7.33 -12.33
C PHE A 360 -9.30 7.10 -10.88
N TYR A 361 -8.14 7.66 -10.51
CA TYR A 361 -7.57 7.53 -9.17
C TYR A 361 -7.05 8.88 -8.68
N PRO A 362 -7.18 9.19 -7.37
CA PRO A 362 -6.59 10.39 -6.79
C PRO A 362 -5.08 10.25 -6.68
N ALA A 363 -4.41 11.38 -6.47
CA ALA A 363 -2.99 11.42 -6.14
C ALA A 363 -2.68 10.57 -4.89
N CYS A 364 -1.56 9.84 -4.91
CA CYS A 364 -1.22 8.95 -3.82
C CYS A 364 -0.79 9.72 -2.56
N ASN A 365 -1.16 9.20 -1.39
CA ASN A 365 -0.84 9.83 -0.10
C ASN A 365 0.64 9.66 0.33
N GLY A 366 1.35 8.67 -0.21
CA GLY A 366 2.72 8.35 0.19
C GLY A 366 3.78 9.13 -0.57
N LYS A 367 3.74 9.06 -1.91
CA LYS A 367 4.76 9.65 -2.79
C LYS A 367 4.41 11.08 -3.21
N CYS A 368 3.14 11.31 -3.60
CA CYS A 368 2.72 12.57 -4.21
C CYS A 368 2.34 13.64 -3.18
N LYS A 369 1.73 13.27 -2.04
CA LYS A 369 1.15 14.25 -1.11
C LYS A 369 2.15 15.28 -0.59
N PRO A 370 3.37 14.94 -0.11
CA PRO A 370 4.32 15.94 0.32
C PRO A 370 4.73 16.90 -0.79
N ILE A 371 4.94 16.36 -2.00
CA ILE A 371 5.38 17.13 -3.18
C ILE A 371 4.27 18.09 -3.61
N LEU A 372 3.05 17.59 -3.80
CA LEU A 372 1.92 18.39 -4.25
C LEU A 372 1.52 19.46 -3.24
N ARG A 373 1.61 19.16 -1.94
CA ARG A 373 1.37 20.16 -0.89
C ARG A 373 2.36 21.33 -0.98
N TRP A 374 3.62 21.05 -1.28
CA TRP A 374 4.63 22.07 -1.54
C TRP A 374 4.34 22.82 -2.86
N MET A 375 4.15 22.10 -3.95
CA MET A 375 3.96 22.71 -5.27
C MET A 375 2.72 23.61 -5.32
N LEU A 376 1.65 23.22 -4.64
CA LEU A 376 0.36 23.94 -4.63
C LEU A 376 0.18 24.85 -3.41
N SER A 377 1.22 25.10 -2.59
CA SER A 377 1.11 25.84 -1.32
C SER A 377 0.57 27.27 -1.48
N ALA A 378 0.77 27.89 -2.65
CA ALA A 378 0.26 29.23 -2.96
C ALA A 378 -0.94 29.22 -3.93
N THR A 379 -1.50 28.03 -4.23
CA THR A 379 -2.61 27.87 -5.15
C THR A 379 -3.93 27.74 -4.38
N THR A 380 -4.93 28.51 -4.76
CA THR A 380 -6.29 28.33 -4.24
C THR A 380 -6.88 27.05 -4.83
N LEU A 381 -7.00 26.01 -3.99
CA LEU A 381 -7.65 24.76 -4.40
C LEU A 381 -9.16 24.92 -4.30
N ARG A 382 -9.88 24.52 -5.35
CA ARG A 382 -11.33 24.38 -5.30
C ARG A 382 -11.69 23.23 -4.35
N ASN A 383 -12.53 23.52 -3.37
CA ASN A 383 -13.21 22.46 -2.66
C ASN A 383 -14.27 21.87 -3.61
N SER A 384 -14.26 20.56 -3.85
CA SER A 384 -15.31 19.91 -4.63
C SER A 384 -16.67 20.32 -4.06
N ALA A 385 -17.50 20.97 -4.87
CA ALA A 385 -18.79 21.51 -4.43
C ALA A 385 -19.75 20.44 -3.86
N LYS A 386 -19.42 19.17 -4.01
CA LYS A 386 -20.17 18.05 -3.43
C LYS A 386 -19.81 17.71 -1.98
N ASN A 387 -18.71 18.26 -1.42
CA ASN A 387 -18.35 18.08 0.00
C ASN A 387 -18.71 19.27 0.90
N THR A 388 -19.28 20.34 0.38
CA THR A 388 -19.71 21.51 1.19
C THR A 388 -21.05 21.31 1.92
N LYS A 389 -21.71 20.14 1.76
CA LYS A 389 -22.78 19.70 2.67
C LYS A 389 -22.31 18.74 3.76
N GLN A 390 -21.03 18.38 3.79
CA GLN A 390 -20.47 17.69 4.95
C GLN A 390 -20.00 18.72 5.97
N SER A 391 -20.98 19.07 6.79
CA SER A 391 -20.86 19.34 8.22
C SER A 391 -19.86 20.42 8.64
N LYS A 392 -20.39 21.61 8.80
CA LYS A 392 -20.19 22.35 10.06
C LYS A 392 -20.76 21.58 11.28
N GLU A 393 -21.26 20.37 11.13
CA GLU A 393 -21.68 19.48 12.20
C GLU A 393 -20.50 18.58 12.55
N GLY A 394 -19.85 18.89 13.67
CA GLY A 394 -18.89 18.02 14.32
C GLY A 394 -19.52 16.65 14.59
N LEU A 395 -18.70 15.63 14.90
CA LEU A 395 -19.16 14.31 15.31
C LEU A 395 -20.24 14.45 16.40
N GLU A 396 -21.46 14.01 16.13
CA GLU A 396 -22.57 14.05 17.06
C GLU A 396 -22.31 13.12 18.25
N ILE A 397 -22.34 13.66 19.45
CA ILE A 397 -22.24 12.89 20.70
C ILE A 397 -23.68 12.60 21.17
N VAL A 398 -24.07 11.34 21.08
CA VAL A 398 -25.39 10.87 21.52
C VAL A 398 -25.45 10.71 23.06
N TYR A 399 -24.33 10.26 23.64
CA TYR A 399 -24.19 10.07 25.09
C TYR A 399 -22.74 10.18 25.51
N SER A 400 -22.48 10.69 26.70
CA SER A 400 -21.14 10.71 27.28
C SER A 400 -21.19 10.76 28.79
N ASP A 401 -20.38 9.94 29.45
CA ASP A 401 -20.13 9.99 30.89
C ASP A 401 -18.61 9.85 31.17
N ALA A 402 -18.23 9.44 32.36
CA ALA A 402 -16.83 9.28 32.75
C ALA A 402 -16.13 8.08 32.06
N ASP A 403 -16.89 7.04 31.68
CA ASP A 403 -16.35 5.75 31.26
C ASP A 403 -16.51 5.50 29.75
N ILE A 404 -17.56 6.05 29.12
CA ILE A 404 -17.90 5.80 27.73
C ILE A 404 -18.36 7.06 26.99
N VAL A 405 -18.30 7.02 25.67
CA VAL A 405 -18.99 7.96 24.78
C VAL A 405 -19.67 7.18 23.66
N VAL A 406 -20.92 7.50 23.34
CA VAL A 406 -21.66 6.98 22.20
C VAL A 406 -21.83 8.11 21.19
N VAL A 407 -21.48 7.83 19.95
CA VAL A 407 -21.49 8.81 18.86
C VAL A 407 -22.35 8.33 17.71
N ASN A 408 -22.93 9.26 16.96
CA ASN A 408 -23.54 9.03 15.66
C ASN A 408 -22.51 9.38 14.58
N LYS A 409 -21.88 8.36 13.98
CA LYS A 409 -20.85 8.53 12.96
C LYS A 409 -21.48 8.89 11.61
N PRO A 410 -21.13 10.00 10.97
CA PRO A 410 -21.60 10.29 9.63
C PRO A 410 -21.01 9.32 8.60
N SER A 411 -21.71 9.12 7.48
CA SER A 411 -21.19 8.40 6.31
C SER A 411 -19.94 9.12 5.77
N GLY A 412 -18.94 8.38 5.31
CA GLY A 412 -17.67 8.92 4.79
C GLY A 412 -16.60 9.21 5.86
N MET A 413 -16.95 9.20 7.16
CA MET A 413 -15.99 9.37 8.26
C MET A 413 -15.33 8.03 8.64
N LEU A 414 -14.02 8.05 8.89
CA LEU A 414 -13.29 6.90 9.42
C LEU A 414 -13.63 6.65 10.89
N SER A 415 -13.72 5.38 11.30
CA SER A 415 -13.82 5.02 12.74
C SER A 415 -12.47 5.20 13.45
N VAL A 416 -11.39 4.77 12.83
CA VAL A 416 -10.00 4.90 13.32
C VAL A 416 -9.14 5.57 12.26
N PRO A 417 -8.00 6.19 12.63
CA PRO A 417 -7.10 6.79 11.65
C PRO A 417 -6.67 5.78 10.58
N GLY A 418 -6.79 6.16 9.32
CA GLY A 418 -6.35 5.38 8.16
C GLY A 418 -5.05 5.94 7.58
N LYS A 419 -4.68 5.46 6.40
CA LYS A 419 -3.58 6.05 5.63
C LYS A 419 -4.00 7.44 5.13
N GLY A 420 -3.53 8.52 5.78
CA GLY A 420 -3.81 9.93 5.45
C GLY A 420 -4.45 10.71 6.59
N ASN A 421 -4.49 12.06 6.47
CA ASN A 421 -4.93 12.99 7.53
C ASN A 421 -6.46 13.20 7.56
N ARG A 422 -7.26 12.18 7.25
CA ARG A 422 -8.72 12.30 7.40
C ARG A 422 -9.10 12.21 8.87
N PRO A 423 -9.97 13.10 9.36
CA PRO A 423 -10.49 12.96 10.71
C PRO A 423 -11.21 11.63 10.88
N SER A 424 -11.04 11.03 12.04
CA SER A 424 -11.71 9.79 12.43
C SER A 424 -12.46 10.00 13.74
N VAL A 425 -13.45 9.13 14.03
CA VAL A 425 -14.13 9.14 15.33
C VAL A 425 -13.09 9.13 16.45
N LEU A 426 -12.11 8.22 16.38
CA LEU A 426 -11.06 8.14 17.40
C LEU A 426 -10.25 9.44 17.56
N SER A 427 -9.85 10.08 16.46
CA SER A 427 -9.07 11.33 16.54
C SER A 427 -9.89 12.48 17.13
N ILE A 428 -11.18 12.60 16.77
CA ILE A 428 -12.09 13.63 17.28
C ILE A 428 -12.38 13.40 18.78
N VAL A 429 -12.68 12.14 19.16
CA VAL A 429 -12.97 11.80 20.56
C VAL A 429 -11.73 12.01 21.44
N LYS A 430 -10.55 11.63 20.99
CA LYS A 430 -9.27 11.92 21.69
C LYS A 430 -9.04 13.42 21.89
N ALA A 431 -9.30 14.23 20.88
CA ALA A 431 -9.15 15.67 20.98
C ALA A 431 -10.17 16.30 21.95
N LYS A 432 -11.40 15.75 22.00
CA LYS A 432 -12.48 16.26 22.86
C LYS A 432 -12.36 15.80 24.31
N TYR A 433 -11.75 14.63 24.55
CA TYR A 433 -11.56 14.03 25.88
C TYR A 433 -10.07 13.68 26.09
N PRO A 434 -9.21 14.69 26.31
CA PRO A 434 -7.77 14.48 26.44
C PRO A 434 -7.40 13.67 27.68
N GLU A 435 -8.27 13.63 28.69
CA GLU A 435 -8.14 12.82 29.91
C GLU A 435 -8.40 11.33 29.71
N ALA A 436 -8.96 10.93 28.56
CA ALA A 436 -9.28 9.53 28.30
C ALA A 436 -7.99 8.70 28.11
N THR A 437 -7.84 7.65 28.89
CA THR A 437 -6.66 6.76 28.92
C THR A 437 -6.94 5.44 28.22
N GLY A 438 -5.91 4.85 27.56
CA GLY A 438 -5.97 3.52 26.96
C GLY A 438 -6.52 3.47 25.52
N PRO A 439 -6.65 2.27 24.93
CA PRO A 439 -7.23 2.06 23.61
C PRO A 439 -8.74 2.30 23.66
N MET A 440 -9.22 3.35 22.99
CA MET A 440 -10.61 3.81 23.13
C MET A 440 -11.61 3.04 22.26
N MET A 441 -11.20 2.52 21.10
CA MET A 441 -12.11 1.89 20.13
C MET A 441 -12.34 0.41 20.42
N VAL A 442 -13.57 0.04 20.75
CA VAL A 442 -13.98 -1.35 21.04
C VAL A 442 -14.52 -2.08 19.82
N HIS A 443 -15.11 -1.33 18.88
CA HIS A 443 -15.56 -1.82 17.57
C HIS A 443 -15.47 -0.72 16.52
N ARG A 444 -15.79 -1.04 15.27
CA ARG A 444 -15.70 -0.10 14.16
C ARG A 444 -16.86 -0.26 13.18
N LEU A 445 -17.23 0.85 12.55
CA LEU A 445 -18.06 0.87 11.34
C LEU A 445 -17.15 1.15 10.13
N ASP A 446 -17.54 0.63 8.97
CA ASP A 446 -16.88 0.97 7.71
C ASP A 446 -16.98 2.48 7.44
N MET A 447 -16.05 3.02 6.66
CA MET A 447 -16.02 4.46 6.34
C MET A 447 -17.38 4.94 5.78
N ALA A 448 -17.95 4.19 4.85
CA ALA A 448 -19.21 4.55 4.20
C ALA A 448 -20.46 4.29 5.05
N THR A 449 -20.39 3.43 6.08
CA THR A 449 -21.51 3.13 6.99
C THR A 449 -21.68 4.25 8.01
N SER A 450 -22.91 4.72 8.21
CA SER A 450 -23.25 5.71 9.23
C SER A 450 -23.88 5.06 10.47
N GLY A 451 -24.01 5.83 11.58
CA GLY A 451 -24.77 5.44 12.76
C GLY A 451 -23.97 5.25 14.04
N LEU A 452 -24.57 4.55 14.99
CA LEU A 452 -24.11 4.43 16.38
C LEU A 452 -22.80 3.65 16.54
N LEU A 453 -21.91 4.24 17.33
CA LEU A 453 -20.63 3.66 17.69
C LEU A 453 -20.28 4.02 19.15
N VAL A 454 -19.91 3.02 19.96
CA VAL A 454 -19.48 3.22 21.35
C VAL A 454 -17.96 3.23 21.44
N VAL A 455 -17.42 4.15 22.23
CA VAL A 455 -15.99 4.37 22.47
C VAL A 455 -15.77 4.36 23.98
N ALA A 456 -14.76 3.60 24.44
CA ALA A 456 -14.36 3.59 25.84
C ALA A 456 -13.42 4.76 26.15
N LYS A 457 -13.55 5.38 27.33
CA LYS A 457 -12.69 6.47 27.80
C LYS A 457 -11.55 5.98 28.69
N ASN A 458 -11.65 4.78 29.26
CA ASN A 458 -10.63 4.18 30.11
C ASN A 458 -10.49 2.68 29.82
N GLU A 459 -9.41 2.09 30.33
CA GLU A 459 -9.05 0.70 30.08
C GLU A 459 -10.08 -0.29 30.65
N ALA A 460 -10.62 -0.03 31.84
CA ALA A 460 -11.61 -0.90 32.46
C ALA A 460 -12.89 -0.99 31.62
N ALA A 461 -13.36 0.15 31.11
CA ALA A 461 -14.50 0.20 30.22
C ALA A 461 -14.21 -0.48 28.87
N TYR A 462 -12.98 -0.33 28.36
CA TYR A 462 -12.55 -0.98 27.13
C TYR A 462 -12.58 -2.51 27.26
N ILE A 463 -11.96 -3.07 28.30
CA ILE A 463 -11.92 -4.52 28.55
C ILE A 463 -13.34 -5.09 28.71
N ASN A 464 -14.18 -4.42 29.49
CA ASN A 464 -15.56 -4.84 29.71
C ASN A 464 -16.37 -4.86 28.42
N LEU A 465 -16.33 -3.77 27.63
CA LEU A 465 -17.05 -3.70 26.35
C LEU A 465 -16.52 -4.71 25.33
N GLN A 466 -15.20 -4.94 25.28
CA GLN A 466 -14.63 -6.00 24.42
C GLN A 466 -15.18 -7.37 24.80
N LYS A 467 -15.27 -7.69 26.11
CA LYS A 467 -15.87 -8.92 26.59
C LYS A 467 -17.31 -9.06 26.12
N GLN A 468 -18.12 -8.00 26.25
CA GLN A 468 -19.52 -8.00 25.77
C GLN A 468 -19.63 -8.22 24.25
N PHE A 469 -18.70 -7.67 23.44
CA PHE A 469 -18.64 -7.96 22.00
C PHE A 469 -18.27 -9.40 21.71
N ALA A 470 -17.30 -9.98 22.44
CA ALA A 470 -16.87 -11.37 22.30
C ALA A 470 -17.95 -12.38 22.71
N GLU A 471 -18.72 -12.07 23.75
CA GLU A 471 -19.84 -12.87 24.25
C GLU A 471 -21.14 -12.65 23.46
N HIS A 472 -21.14 -11.79 22.43
CA HIS A 472 -22.32 -11.43 21.63
C HIS A 472 -23.49 -10.88 22.46
N SER A 473 -23.24 -10.32 23.64
CA SER A 473 -24.27 -9.77 24.54
C SER A 473 -24.74 -8.35 24.13
N ILE A 474 -24.01 -7.70 23.21
CA ILE A 474 -24.36 -6.41 22.61
C ILE A 474 -25.33 -6.64 21.46
N ARG A 475 -26.48 -5.95 21.49
CA ARG A 475 -27.48 -5.99 20.42
C ARG A 475 -27.28 -4.81 19.48
N LYS A 476 -27.30 -5.10 18.18
CA LYS A 476 -27.12 -4.12 17.10
C LYS A 476 -28.20 -4.33 16.05
N ARG A 477 -28.75 -3.21 15.53
CA ARG A 477 -29.61 -3.25 14.35
C ARG A 477 -29.12 -2.22 13.36
N TYR A 478 -29.18 -2.62 12.10
CA TYR A 478 -28.82 -1.77 10.97
C TYR A 478 -30.02 -1.68 10.03
N LYS A 479 -30.28 -0.49 9.53
CA LYS A 479 -31.25 -0.25 8.49
C LYS A 479 -30.51 -0.07 7.17
N ALA A 480 -30.98 -0.74 6.11
CA ALA A 480 -30.42 -0.61 4.78
C ALA A 480 -31.50 -0.48 3.71
N VAL A 481 -31.14 0.09 2.57
CA VAL A 481 -31.96 0.09 1.36
C VAL A 481 -31.24 -0.74 0.32
N LEU A 482 -31.91 -1.80 -0.15
CA LEU A 482 -31.38 -2.66 -1.21
C LEU A 482 -31.81 -2.14 -2.59
N CYS A 483 -30.95 -2.36 -3.60
CA CYS A 483 -31.26 -2.06 -4.99
C CYS A 483 -32.44 -2.91 -5.49
N PRO A 484 -33.24 -2.44 -6.48
CA PRO A 484 -34.28 -3.21 -7.11
C PRO A 484 -33.77 -4.52 -7.69
N ILE A 485 -34.54 -5.60 -7.52
CA ILE A 485 -34.21 -6.93 -8.05
C ILE A 485 -35.26 -7.33 -9.09
N GLN A 486 -34.80 -7.75 -10.26
CA GLN A 486 -35.73 -8.12 -11.36
C GLN A 486 -36.34 -9.54 -11.25
N GLN A 487 -35.79 -10.46 -10.44
CA GLN A 487 -36.17 -11.88 -10.51
C GLN A 487 -36.25 -12.68 -9.20
N HIS A 488 -35.98 -12.11 -8.02
CA HIS A 488 -35.99 -12.90 -6.77
C HIS A 488 -36.88 -12.26 -5.70
N ASN A 489 -37.71 -13.09 -5.07
CA ASN A 489 -38.55 -12.65 -3.96
C ASN A 489 -37.78 -12.87 -2.65
N ILE A 490 -37.24 -11.79 -2.04
CA ILE A 490 -36.67 -11.86 -0.70
C ILE A 490 -37.76 -12.24 0.28
N LEU A 491 -37.51 -13.28 1.09
CA LEU A 491 -38.41 -13.68 2.18
C LEU A 491 -38.58 -12.55 3.18
N PRO A 492 -39.71 -12.45 3.87
CA PRO A 492 -39.97 -11.39 4.84
C PRO A 492 -38.93 -11.31 5.95
N GLU A 493 -38.38 -12.44 6.37
CA GLU A 493 -37.31 -12.56 7.35
C GLU A 493 -36.46 -13.81 7.08
N GLY A 494 -35.24 -13.86 7.62
CA GLY A 494 -34.36 -15.01 7.48
C GLY A 494 -33.00 -14.81 8.10
N THR A 495 -32.15 -15.83 7.94
CA THR A 495 -30.76 -15.84 8.42
C THR A 495 -29.82 -16.14 7.28
N ILE A 496 -28.78 -15.34 7.13
CA ILE A 496 -27.69 -15.52 6.17
C ILE A 496 -26.47 -16.01 6.94
N SER A 497 -25.91 -17.14 6.53
CA SER A 497 -24.71 -17.72 7.13
C SER A 497 -23.70 -18.03 6.01
N LEU A 498 -22.84 -17.05 5.70
CA LEU A 498 -21.82 -17.13 4.66
C LEU A 498 -20.45 -16.77 5.25
N PRO A 499 -19.50 -17.71 5.28
CA PRO A 499 -18.17 -17.45 5.84
C PRO A 499 -17.40 -16.47 4.96
N LEU A 500 -16.67 -15.53 5.60
CA LEU A 500 -16.00 -14.43 4.92
C LEU A 500 -14.49 -14.44 5.12
N SER A 501 -13.75 -14.17 4.05
CA SER A 501 -12.33 -13.88 4.06
C SER A 501 -12.00 -12.62 3.26
N PRO A 502 -10.85 -11.95 3.55
CA PRO A 502 -10.37 -10.87 2.68
C PRO A 502 -10.10 -11.39 1.27
N ASP A 503 -10.56 -10.66 0.25
CA ASP A 503 -10.15 -10.94 -1.11
C ASP A 503 -8.71 -10.44 -1.30
N ALA A 504 -7.76 -11.37 -1.42
CA ALA A 504 -6.35 -11.06 -1.57
C ALA A 504 -6.05 -10.35 -2.90
N LEU A 505 -6.88 -10.59 -3.92
CA LEU A 505 -6.71 -10.08 -5.27
C LEU A 505 -7.45 -8.75 -5.51
N ASP A 506 -8.47 -8.44 -4.68
CA ASP A 506 -9.30 -7.22 -4.84
C ASP A 506 -9.54 -6.53 -3.48
N ARG A 507 -8.48 -6.08 -2.81
CA ARG A 507 -8.63 -5.30 -1.57
C ARG A 507 -9.20 -3.90 -1.84
N PRO A 508 -10.12 -3.39 -0.99
CA PRO A 508 -10.49 -3.86 0.36
C PRO A 508 -11.65 -4.85 0.42
N ARG A 509 -12.06 -5.46 -0.70
CA ARG A 509 -13.21 -6.37 -0.73
C ARG A 509 -13.02 -7.58 0.18
N GLN A 510 -14.15 -8.11 0.62
CA GLN A 510 -14.27 -9.43 1.24
C GLN A 510 -15.01 -10.34 0.25
N LYS A 511 -14.74 -11.64 0.33
CA LYS A 511 -15.42 -12.67 -0.46
C LYS A 511 -16.00 -13.74 0.44
N VAL A 512 -17.00 -14.47 -0.07
CA VAL A 512 -17.45 -15.71 0.57
C VAL A 512 -16.39 -16.78 0.30
N ASP A 513 -15.97 -17.46 1.36
CA ASP A 513 -14.92 -18.48 1.32
C ASP A 513 -15.33 -19.63 2.25
N TYR A 514 -15.83 -20.68 1.64
CA TYR A 514 -16.35 -21.83 2.37
C TYR A 514 -15.26 -22.70 3.02
N GLU A 515 -14.02 -22.60 2.55
CA GLU A 515 -12.90 -23.43 3.05
C GLU A 515 -12.13 -22.73 4.19
N HIS A 516 -11.83 -21.44 4.03
CA HIS A 516 -10.95 -20.70 4.94
C HIS A 516 -11.61 -19.46 5.56
N GLY A 517 -12.85 -19.19 5.21
CA GLY A 517 -13.61 -18.01 5.67
C GLY A 517 -13.98 -18.11 7.15
N LYS A 518 -13.98 -16.97 7.83
CA LYS A 518 -14.48 -16.87 9.21
C LYS A 518 -15.99 -16.82 9.21
N THR A 519 -16.61 -17.63 10.07
CA THR A 519 -18.07 -17.66 10.26
C THR A 519 -18.65 -16.25 10.37
N ALA A 520 -19.67 -15.96 9.57
CA ALA A 520 -20.41 -14.70 9.58
C ALA A 520 -21.90 -15.01 9.50
N ILE A 521 -22.69 -14.49 10.45
CA ILE A 521 -24.13 -14.76 10.59
C ILE A 521 -24.86 -13.44 10.73
N THR A 522 -25.90 -13.25 9.89
CA THR A 522 -26.77 -12.08 9.89
C THR A 522 -28.22 -12.49 9.82
N GLU A 523 -29.02 -12.10 10.81
CA GLU A 523 -30.48 -12.15 10.72
C GLU A 523 -30.98 -10.91 9.99
N TYR A 524 -32.06 -11.04 9.22
CA TYR A 524 -32.68 -9.92 8.54
C TYR A 524 -34.20 -9.98 8.60
N ARG A 525 -34.84 -8.80 8.47
CA ARG A 525 -36.27 -8.64 8.31
C ARG A 525 -36.57 -7.53 7.31
N VAL A 526 -37.41 -7.81 6.31
CA VAL A 526 -37.90 -6.82 5.36
C VAL A 526 -38.88 -5.89 6.10
N ILE A 527 -38.64 -4.59 6.03
CA ILE A 527 -39.47 -3.57 6.65
C ILE A 527 -40.51 -3.00 5.66
N GLU A 528 -40.03 -2.74 4.43
CA GLU A 528 -40.83 -2.08 3.40
C GLU A 528 -40.38 -2.51 2.01
N LYS A 529 -41.32 -2.72 1.11
CA LYS A 529 -41.07 -2.86 -0.33
C LYS A 529 -41.64 -1.63 -1.02
N ARG A 530 -40.81 -0.81 -1.64
CA ARG A 530 -41.18 0.44 -2.29
C ARG A 530 -41.68 0.22 -3.71
N GLU A 531 -42.48 1.13 -4.22
CA GLU A 531 -43.02 1.08 -5.58
C GLU A 531 -41.95 1.08 -6.67
N ASN A 532 -40.81 1.73 -6.42
CA ASN A 532 -39.65 1.75 -7.32
C ASN A 532 -38.81 0.44 -7.29
N GLY A 533 -39.28 -0.57 -6.56
CA GLY A 533 -38.59 -1.87 -6.42
C GLY A 533 -37.49 -1.90 -5.34
N GLU A 534 -37.16 -0.79 -4.70
CA GLU A 534 -36.24 -0.77 -3.57
C GLU A 534 -36.84 -1.48 -2.35
N ILE A 535 -36.00 -2.12 -1.55
CA ILE A 535 -36.41 -2.83 -0.34
C ILE A 535 -35.69 -2.22 0.87
N VAL A 536 -36.49 -1.77 1.84
CA VAL A 536 -35.96 -1.36 3.15
C VAL A 536 -35.88 -2.59 4.05
N ILE A 537 -34.70 -2.86 4.60
CA ILE A 537 -34.41 -4.06 5.37
C ILE A 537 -33.72 -3.71 6.69
N GLU A 538 -34.07 -4.44 7.76
CA GLU A 538 -33.39 -4.44 9.04
C GLU A 538 -32.44 -5.63 9.10
N PHE A 539 -31.17 -5.38 9.46
CA PHE A 539 -30.18 -6.41 9.74
C PHE A 539 -29.84 -6.47 11.23
N LYS A 540 -29.72 -7.69 11.77
CA LYS A 540 -29.20 -7.98 13.10
C LYS A 540 -27.96 -8.87 12.96
N PRO A 541 -26.75 -8.29 12.86
CA PRO A 541 -25.55 -9.08 12.76
C PRO A 541 -25.20 -9.74 14.09
N ILE A 542 -25.19 -11.07 14.12
CA ILE A 542 -24.76 -11.89 15.26
C ILE A 542 -23.23 -11.81 15.37
N THR A 543 -22.54 -11.89 14.25
CA THR A 543 -21.09 -11.70 14.14
C THR A 543 -20.78 -10.29 13.59
N GLY A 544 -19.50 -9.87 13.57
CA GLY A 544 -19.07 -8.54 13.12
C GLY A 544 -17.86 -8.59 12.20
N ARG A 545 -17.96 -9.27 11.05
CA ARG A 545 -16.87 -9.33 10.07
C ARG A 545 -16.84 -8.08 9.20
N THR A 546 -15.66 -7.75 8.69
CA THR A 546 -15.49 -6.64 7.75
C THR A 546 -16.43 -6.79 6.56
N HIS A 547 -17.15 -5.75 6.17
CA HIS A 547 -18.12 -5.71 5.09
C HIS A 547 -19.24 -6.77 5.16
N GLN A 548 -19.48 -7.39 6.33
CA GLN A 548 -20.40 -8.54 6.45
C GLN A 548 -21.76 -8.28 5.82
N LEU A 549 -22.47 -7.22 6.24
CA LEU A 549 -23.80 -6.91 5.73
C LEU A 549 -23.80 -6.61 4.24
N ARG A 550 -22.74 -6.00 3.75
CA ARG A 550 -22.57 -5.62 2.35
C ARG A 550 -22.40 -6.86 1.46
N VAL A 551 -21.56 -7.80 1.89
CA VAL A 551 -21.36 -9.08 1.15
C VAL A 551 -22.60 -9.96 1.25
N HIS A 552 -23.20 -10.11 2.44
CA HIS A 552 -24.42 -10.92 2.63
C HIS A 552 -25.60 -10.41 1.79
N SER A 553 -25.69 -9.08 1.59
CA SER A 553 -26.71 -8.50 0.71
C SER A 553 -26.43 -8.77 -0.77
N ALA A 554 -25.17 -8.63 -1.20
CA ALA A 554 -24.83 -8.67 -2.62
C ALA A 554 -24.60 -10.08 -3.19
N HIS A 555 -24.16 -11.04 -2.34
CA HIS A 555 -23.79 -12.40 -2.78
C HIS A 555 -25.01 -13.20 -3.25
N PRO A 556 -24.89 -14.01 -4.35
CA PRO A 556 -26.00 -14.85 -4.83
C PRO A 556 -26.56 -15.81 -3.78
N ASP A 557 -25.73 -16.41 -2.94
CA ASP A 557 -26.14 -17.29 -1.84
C ASP A 557 -26.65 -16.52 -0.61
N GLY A 558 -26.61 -15.17 -0.63
CA GLY A 558 -27.22 -14.28 0.33
C GLY A 558 -28.56 -13.74 -0.17
N LEU A 559 -28.72 -12.40 -0.18
CA LEU A 559 -29.96 -11.79 -0.69
C LEU A 559 -29.93 -11.56 -2.20
N ASN A 560 -28.79 -11.65 -2.83
CA ASN A 560 -28.56 -11.31 -4.24
C ASN A 560 -29.10 -9.91 -4.60
N ALA A 561 -29.02 -8.99 -3.64
CA ALA A 561 -29.54 -7.63 -3.71
C ALA A 561 -28.55 -6.66 -3.03
N PRO A 562 -27.64 -6.05 -3.79
CA PRO A 562 -26.67 -5.12 -3.22
C PRO A 562 -27.35 -3.95 -2.50
N ILE A 563 -26.71 -3.45 -1.43
CA ILE A 563 -27.13 -2.23 -0.76
C ILE A 563 -26.96 -1.04 -1.71
N LYS A 564 -27.96 -0.18 -1.80
CA LYS A 564 -27.94 1.04 -2.62
C LYS A 564 -26.75 1.92 -2.25
N GLY A 565 -25.99 2.33 -3.26
CA GLY A 565 -24.79 3.17 -3.08
C GLY A 565 -23.55 2.41 -2.64
N ASP A 566 -23.57 1.08 -2.66
CA ASP A 566 -22.37 0.28 -2.38
C ASP A 566 -21.45 0.25 -3.59
N THR A 567 -20.36 1.03 -3.54
CA THR A 567 -19.38 1.14 -4.63
C THR A 567 -18.47 -0.07 -4.78
N LEU A 568 -18.45 -0.98 -3.80
CA LEU A 568 -17.64 -2.21 -3.85
C LEU A 568 -18.44 -3.41 -4.34
N TYR A 569 -19.69 -3.58 -3.92
CA TYR A 569 -20.47 -4.77 -4.18
C TYR A 569 -21.74 -4.52 -5.01
N GLY A 570 -22.02 -3.27 -5.37
CA GLY A 570 -23.19 -2.84 -6.09
C GLY A 570 -22.95 -1.64 -6.99
N THR A 571 -23.92 -0.76 -7.09
CA THR A 571 -23.90 0.44 -7.92
C THR A 571 -23.77 1.72 -7.08
N LYS A 572 -23.07 2.71 -7.60
CA LYS A 572 -22.85 4.02 -6.93
C LYS A 572 -24.17 4.78 -6.79
N ALA A 573 -24.34 5.42 -5.62
CA ALA A 573 -25.34 6.46 -5.37
C ALA A 573 -24.67 7.61 -4.59
N ASP A 574 -25.45 8.55 -4.07
CA ASP A 574 -24.98 9.69 -3.27
C ASP A 574 -24.24 9.26 -1.99
N ARG A 575 -24.68 8.14 -1.36
CA ARG A 575 -24.03 7.51 -0.20
C ARG A 575 -24.31 6.00 -0.19
N LEU A 576 -23.64 5.28 0.72
CA LEU A 576 -24.05 3.92 1.10
C LEU A 576 -25.27 4.02 2.02
N TYR A 577 -26.38 3.41 1.61
CA TYR A 577 -27.62 3.36 2.38
C TYR A 577 -27.59 2.21 3.39
N LEU A 578 -26.63 2.29 4.33
CA LEU A 578 -26.43 1.38 5.46
C LEU A 578 -26.17 2.20 6.71
N HIS A 579 -27.03 2.04 7.71
CA HIS A 579 -27.04 2.83 8.92
C HIS A 579 -27.17 1.96 10.17
N ALA A 580 -26.25 2.09 11.12
CA ALA A 580 -26.29 1.44 12.44
C ALA A 580 -27.28 2.22 13.34
N GLU A 581 -28.58 1.90 13.24
CA GLU A 581 -29.64 2.67 13.90
C GLU A 581 -29.75 2.39 15.38
N TYR A 582 -29.41 1.16 15.84
CA TYR A 582 -29.65 0.70 17.20
C TYR A 582 -28.43 0.04 17.81
N LEU A 583 -28.14 0.42 19.07
CA LEU A 583 -27.06 -0.14 19.86
C LEU A 583 -27.52 -0.32 21.31
N GLU A 584 -27.41 -1.55 21.84
CA GLU A 584 -27.79 -1.87 23.22
C GLU A 584 -26.66 -2.68 23.87
N PHE A 585 -26.20 -2.23 25.04
CA PHE A 585 -25.13 -2.88 25.81
C PHE A 585 -25.26 -2.60 27.31
N THR A 586 -24.56 -3.37 28.13
CA THR A 586 -24.48 -3.14 29.56
C THR A 586 -23.38 -2.13 29.85
N HIS A 587 -23.71 -1.07 30.60
CA HIS A 587 -22.73 -0.05 30.96
C HIS A 587 -21.60 -0.65 31.80
N PRO A 588 -20.33 -0.46 31.43
CA PRO A 588 -19.20 -1.20 32.00
C PRO A 588 -19.00 -1.00 33.51
N LYS A 589 -19.38 0.15 34.06
CA LYS A 589 -19.24 0.48 35.48
C LYS A 589 -20.51 0.27 36.27
N THR A 590 -21.65 0.73 35.76
CA THR A 590 -22.92 0.72 36.54
C THR A 590 -23.70 -0.58 36.41
N GLY A 591 -23.39 -1.44 35.43
CA GLY A 591 -24.14 -2.66 35.14
C GLY A 591 -25.54 -2.42 34.56
N ARG A 592 -25.96 -1.17 34.33
CA ARG A 592 -27.25 -0.85 33.72
C ARG A 592 -27.26 -1.17 32.24
N ARG A 593 -28.39 -1.68 31.73
CA ARG A 593 -28.60 -1.87 30.31
C ARG A 593 -28.92 -0.52 29.65
N LEU A 594 -28.09 -0.08 28.72
CA LEU A 594 -28.27 1.17 27.97
C LEU A 594 -28.74 0.86 26.55
N THR A 595 -29.65 1.68 26.05
CA THR A 595 -30.22 1.55 24.71
C THR A 595 -30.12 2.88 23.98
N PHE A 596 -29.64 2.88 22.77
CA PHE A 596 -29.51 4.06 21.90
C PHE A 596 -30.18 3.76 20.57
N ASN A 597 -30.88 4.74 20.03
CA ASN A 597 -31.50 4.68 18.71
C ASN A 597 -31.31 6.03 18.00
N VAL A 598 -30.87 5.98 16.74
CA VAL A 598 -30.74 7.15 15.86
C VAL A 598 -31.36 6.82 14.51
N GLU A 599 -32.16 7.73 14.01
CA GLU A 599 -32.80 7.58 12.71
C GLU A 599 -31.80 7.93 11.59
N CYS A 600 -32.05 7.34 10.41
CA CYS A 600 -31.18 7.48 9.22
C CYS A 600 -31.53 8.75 8.44
#